data_5e7d5592583cd688e397b08de4ddc892
#
_entry.id   5e7d5592583cd688e397b08de4ddc892
#
_cell.length_a   1.000
_cell.length_b   1.000
_cell.length_c   1.000
_cell.angle_alpha   90.00
_cell.angle_beta   90.00
_cell.angle_gamma   90.00
#
_symmetry.space_group_name_H-M   'P 1'
#
loop_
_entity.id
_entity.type
_entity.pdbx_description
1 polymer ?
#
loop_
_entity_poly.entity_id
_entity_poly.type
_entity_poly.pdbx_seq_one_letter_code
_entity_poly.pdbx_strand_id
1 'polypeptide(L)'
;EGARAPTCQNCHMMEGSHEVVTPWGFLGLRIPTKENVLALIQAAPELKEQLTKLAAALPSGNYIDLDDDPEWVLNRALILQAAGILDANFQPTERFVEIVVQGRAARGPEEFNQIRTAMKANCNKCHAQGFVDMHMKASDEILRAADAEFAKAIVAVQNLYKEGILEKPEHWEFAPDLLQYYDAKTNVEQELYLIMLEYRQRTFQGAFHASNDYMHWY
;
A
#
# COMPACT_ATOMS: atom_id res chain seq x y z
N GLU A 1 35.19 6.25 -18.29
CA GLU A 1 34.35 5.05 -18.01
C GLU A 1 33.00 5.57 -17.53
N GLY A 2 31.94 5.40 -18.37
CA GLY A 2 30.58 5.83 -18.00
C GLY A 2 30.09 5.06 -16.78
N ALA A 3 29.42 5.76 -15.86
CA ALA A 3 28.77 5.12 -14.71
C ALA A 3 27.77 4.08 -15.23
N ARG A 4 27.94 2.81 -14.84
CA ARG A 4 26.98 1.77 -15.17
C ARG A 4 25.77 1.95 -14.28
N ALA A 5 24.57 1.75 -14.82
CA ALA A 5 23.34 1.68 -14.05
C ALA A 5 23.49 0.62 -12.94
N PRO A 6 22.96 0.85 -11.74
CA PRO A 6 22.97 -0.13 -10.69
C PRO A 6 22.23 -1.40 -11.12
N THR A 7 22.72 -2.56 -10.68
CA THR A 7 22.03 -3.84 -10.92
C THR A 7 20.88 -4.01 -9.93
N CYS A 8 19.98 -4.97 -10.20
CA CYS A 8 18.89 -5.31 -9.28
C CYS A 8 19.40 -5.59 -7.85
N GLN A 9 20.54 -6.26 -7.73
CA GLN A 9 21.16 -6.59 -6.45
C GLN A 9 21.60 -5.35 -5.67
N ASN A 10 22.03 -4.29 -6.35
CA ASN A 10 22.45 -3.06 -5.66
C ASN A 10 21.31 -2.37 -4.91
N CYS A 11 20.06 -2.56 -5.36
CA CYS A 11 18.88 -1.97 -4.74
C CYS A 11 18.11 -2.96 -3.87
N HIS A 12 18.03 -4.24 -4.29
CA HIS A 12 17.19 -5.24 -3.62
C HIS A 12 17.93 -6.20 -2.71
N MET A 13 19.25 -6.33 -2.87
CA MET A 13 20.10 -7.22 -2.09
C MET A 13 21.34 -6.45 -1.60
N MET A 14 21.10 -5.33 -0.93
CA MET A 14 22.15 -4.43 -0.48
C MET A 14 23.15 -5.16 0.45
N GLU A 15 24.40 -4.78 0.36
CA GLU A 15 25.51 -5.35 1.16
C GLU A 15 25.71 -6.87 1.01
N GLY A 16 25.22 -7.47 -0.09
CA GLY A 16 25.34 -8.88 -0.35
C GLY A 16 24.36 -9.76 0.43
N SER A 17 23.37 -9.17 1.08
CA SER A 17 22.26 -9.90 1.68
C SER A 17 21.44 -10.63 0.61
N HIS A 18 20.99 -11.85 0.88
CA HIS A 18 20.03 -12.56 0.05
C HIS A 18 18.57 -12.23 0.42
N GLU A 19 18.35 -11.33 1.37
CA GLU A 19 17.03 -10.78 1.68
C GLU A 19 16.67 -9.73 0.63
N VAL A 20 15.64 -10.02 -0.15
CA VAL A 20 15.12 -9.09 -1.15
C VAL A 20 14.29 -8.02 -0.45
N VAL A 21 14.78 -6.80 -0.47
CA VAL A 21 14.10 -5.65 0.15
C VAL A 21 13.22 -4.97 -0.90
N THR A 22 11.96 -4.74 -0.55
CA THR A 22 11.03 -3.93 -1.34
C THR A 22 10.49 -2.77 -0.50
N PRO A 23 10.26 -1.59 -1.08
CA PRO A 23 9.82 -0.41 -0.32
C PRO A 23 8.37 -0.50 0.18
N TRP A 24 7.57 -1.44 -0.29
CA TRP A 24 6.14 -1.52 0.02
C TRP A 24 5.70 -2.80 0.76
N GLY A 25 6.54 -3.83 0.90
CA GLY A 25 6.14 -5.13 1.44
C GLY A 25 5.15 -5.89 0.54
N PHE A 26 4.64 -7.03 1.04
CA PHE A 26 3.76 -7.93 0.27
C PHE A 26 2.44 -7.28 -0.14
N LEU A 27 1.80 -6.52 0.75
CA LEU A 27 0.53 -5.85 0.46
C LEU A 27 0.70 -4.60 -0.41
N GLY A 28 1.92 -4.13 -0.61
CA GLY A 28 2.17 -2.88 -1.31
C GLY A 28 1.50 -1.69 -0.63
N LEU A 29 1.43 -1.68 0.68
CA LEU A 29 0.78 -0.64 1.47
C LEU A 29 1.82 0.16 2.24
N ARG A 30 1.70 1.46 2.12
CA ARG A 30 2.38 2.43 2.95
C ARG A 30 1.50 2.76 4.15
N ILE A 31 1.98 2.50 5.35
CA ILE A 31 1.25 2.77 6.59
C ILE A 31 1.50 4.22 6.98
N PRO A 32 0.47 5.09 7.04
CA PRO A 32 0.61 6.46 7.50
C PRO A 32 0.86 6.50 9.02
N THR A 33 1.30 7.65 9.52
CA THR A 33 1.39 7.87 10.97
C THR A 33 0.12 8.53 11.50
N LYS A 34 -0.07 8.39 12.81
CA LYS A 34 -1.16 9.06 13.53
C LYS A 34 -1.14 10.58 13.31
N GLU A 35 0.03 11.20 13.42
CA GLU A 35 0.20 12.64 13.30
C GLU A 35 -0.10 13.12 11.87
N ASN A 36 0.33 12.37 10.86
CA ASN A 36 0.01 12.69 9.45
C ASN A 36 -1.49 12.66 9.22
N VAL A 37 -2.18 11.61 9.71
CA VAL A 37 -3.64 11.48 9.53
C VAL A 37 -4.40 12.56 10.28
N LEU A 38 -3.99 12.93 11.49
CA LEU A 38 -4.61 14.01 12.25
C LEU A 38 -4.44 15.37 11.57
N ALA A 39 -3.30 15.61 10.90
CA ALA A 39 -3.08 16.84 10.14
C ALA A 39 -4.03 16.97 8.94
N LEU A 40 -4.46 15.85 8.33
CA LEU A 40 -5.38 15.85 7.20
C LEU A 40 -6.82 16.23 7.56
N ILE A 41 -7.21 16.17 8.85
CA ILE A 41 -8.55 16.54 9.31
C ILE A 41 -8.88 18.01 8.99
N GLN A 42 -7.87 18.88 8.97
CA GLN A 42 -8.08 20.29 8.62
C GLN A 42 -8.39 20.48 7.12
N ALA A 43 -7.83 19.61 6.27
CA ALA A 43 -8.06 19.65 4.82
C ALA A 43 -9.39 18.99 4.42
N ALA A 44 -9.90 18.04 5.24
CA ALA A 44 -11.13 17.30 4.97
C ALA A 44 -11.97 17.15 6.25
N PRO A 45 -12.60 18.24 6.74
CA PRO A 45 -13.38 18.21 7.97
C PRO A 45 -14.59 17.28 7.91
N GLU A 46 -15.14 17.01 6.74
CA GLU A 46 -16.23 16.04 6.51
C GLU A 46 -15.80 14.58 6.79
N LEU A 47 -14.52 14.28 6.72
CA LEU A 47 -13.93 12.95 7.00
C LEU A 47 -13.38 12.83 8.43
N LYS A 48 -13.60 13.85 9.27
CA LYS A 48 -13.01 13.94 10.62
C LYS A 48 -13.24 12.68 11.46
N GLU A 49 -14.44 12.13 11.44
CA GLU A 49 -14.76 10.94 12.27
C GLU A 49 -13.93 9.73 11.84
N GLN A 50 -13.90 9.43 10.53
CA GLN A 50 -13.14 8.31 9.98
C GLN A 50 -11.64 8.48 10.22
N LEU A 51 -11.10 9.67 9.93
CA LEU A 51 -9.68 9.96 10.12
C LEU A 51 -9.27 9.90 11.59
N THR A 52 -10.13 10.34 12.52
CA THR A 52 -9.83 10.24 13.96
C THR A 52 -9.80 8.79 14.43
N LYS A 53 -10.76 7.96 14.00
CA LYS A 53 -10.78 6.53 14.32
C LYS A 53 -9.54 5.83 13.77
N LEU A 54 -9.20 6.10 12.49
CA LEU A 54 -8.01 5.54 11.86
C LEU A 54 -6.73 5.97 12.57
N ALA A 55 -6.59 7.25 12.91
CA ALA A 55 -5.41 7.79 13.59
C ALA A 55 -5.14 7.09 14.93
N ALA A 56 -6.19 6.66 15.65
CA ALA A 56 -6.05 5.95 16.92
C ALA A 56 -5.38 4.57 16.78
N ALA A 57 -5.49 3.94 15.59
CA ALA A 57 -4.91 2.63 15.29
C ALA A 57 -3.48 2.70 14.77
N LEU A 58 -3.00 3.87 14.36
CA LEU A 58 -1.74 4.02 13.63
C LEU A 58 -0.55 4.30 14.56
N PRO A 59 0.67 3.94 14.12
CA PRO A 59 1.89 4.28 14.83
C PRO A 59 2.13 5.80 14.86
N SER A 60 2.71 6.29 15.95
CA SER A 60 3.16 7.69 16.05
C SER A 60 4.44 7.92 15.25
N GLY A 61 4.58 9.12 14.71
CA GLY A 61 5.75 9.58 13.98
C GLY A 61 5.40 10.70 13.00
N ASN A 62 6.39 11.46 12.60
CA ASN A 62 6.23 12.53 11.63
C ASN A 62 7.20 12.31 10.48
N TYR A 63 6.68 11.91 9.32
CA TYR A 63 7.46 11.60 8.12
C TYR A 63 7.04 12.55 7.00
N ILE A 64 7.90 13.48 6.71
CA ILE A 64 7.64 14.66 5.87
C ILE A 64 7.59 14.33 4.37
N ASP A 65 8.20 13.23 3.95
CA ASP A 65 8.34 12.89 2.52
C ASP A 65 7.11 12.23 1.88
N LEU A 66 6.00 12.14 2.60
CA LEU A 66 4.81 11.47 2.12
C LEU A 66 3.72 12.48 1.83
N ASP A 67 3.40 12.61 0.55
CA ASP A 67 2.31 13.45 0.04
C ASP A 67 0.96 12.73 0.29
N ASP A 68 0.64 12.47 1.57
CA ASP A 68 -0.61 11.86 1.96
C ASP A 68 -1.76 12.87 1.78
N ASP A 69 -2.85 12.41 1.18
CA ASP A 69 -4.12 13.13 1.17
C ASP A 69 -5.21 12.29 1.86
N PRO A 70 -6.32 12.91 2.30
CA PRO A 70 -7.36 12.23 3.06
C PRO A 70 -7.97 11.04 2.32
N GLU A 71 -8.20 11.18 1.03
CA GLU A 71 -8.81 10.13 0.20
C GLU A 71 -7.87 8.92 0.07
N TRP A 72 -6.61 9.14 -0.24
CA TRP A 72 -5.64 8.05 -0.35
C TRP A 72 -5.45 7.31 0.97
N VAL A 73 -5.41 8.03 2.09
CA VAL A 73 -5.31 7.43 3.43
C VAL A 73 -6.52 6.53 3.71
N LEU A 74 -7.73 6.97 3.38
CA LEU A 74 -8.94 6.16 3.58
C LEU A 74 -9.00 4.97 2.62
N ASN A 75 -8.58 5.12 1.37
CA ASN A 75 -8.48 4.00 0.43
C ASN A 75 -7.52 2.92 0.94
N ARG A 76 -6.36 3.30 1.47
CA ARG A 76 -5.43 2.35 2.10
C ARG A 76 -6.03 1.71 3.36
N ALA A 77 -6.74 2.46 4.17
CA ALA A 77 -7.43 1.92 5.35
C ALA A 77 -8.48 0.88 4.95
N LEU A 78 -9.22 1.11 3.86
CA LEU A 78 -10.18 0.16 3.32
C LEU A 78 -9.51 -1.13 2.83
N ILE A 79 -8.34 -1.03 2.19
CA ILE A 79 -7.55 -2.20 1.80
C ILE A 79 -7.09 -2.98 3.05
N LEU A 80 -6.66 -2.28 4.11
CA LEU A 80 -6.30 -2.91 5.38
C LEU A 80 -7.50 -3.61 6.04
N GLN A 81 -8.70 -3.04 5.96
CA GLN A 81 -9.93 -3.69 6.42
C GLN A 81 -10.25 -4.95 5.61
N ALA A 82 -10.17 -4.86 4.29
CA ALA A 82 -10.41 -6.00 3.40
C ALA A 82 -9.36 -7.11 3.58
N ALA A 83 -8.17 -6.79 4.05
CA ALA A 83 -7.14 -7.75 4.44
C ALA A 83 -7.30 -8.27 5.90
N GLY A 84 -8.33 -7.83 6.62
CA GLY A 84 -8.57 -8.20 8.00
C GLY A 84 -7.52 -7.68 8.99
N ILE A 85 -6.76 -6.66 8.60
CA ILE A 85 -5.74 -6.01 9.45
C ILE A 85 -6.38 -4.97 10.37
N LEU A 86 -7.38 -4.25 9.87
CA LEU A 86 -8.26 -3.37 10.63
C LEU A 86 -9.67 -3.93 10.62
N ASP A 87 -10.41 -3.73 11.71
CA ASP A 87 -11.84 -4.02 11.75
C ASP A 87 -12.68 -2.92 11.07
N ALA A 88 -14.00 -3.08 11.07
CA ALA A 88 -14.93 -2.09 10.49
C ALA A 88 -14.92 -0.72 11.18
N ASN A 89 -14.35 -0.62 12.38
CA ASN A 89 -14.19 0.61 13.15
C ASN A 89 -12.76 1.18 13.08
N PHE A 90 -11.93 0.68 12.15
CA PHE A 90 -10.51 1.00 12.01
C PHE A 90 -9.67 0.61 13.25
N GLN A 91 -10.10 -0.36 14.05
CA GLN A 91 -9.30 -0.84 15.17
C GLN A 91 -8.36 -1.96 14.68
N PRO A 92 -7.14 -2.06 15.25
CA PRO A 92 -6.21 -3.14 14.95
C PRO A 92 -6.80 -4.49 15.33
N THR A 93 -6.70 -5.47 14.44
CA THR A 93 -6.99 -6.88 14.70
C THR A 93 -5.72 -7.61 15.17
N GLU A 94 -5.82 -8.90 15.47
CA GLU A 94 -4.65 -9.73 15.79
C GLU A 94 -3.64 -9.77 14.62
N ARG A 95 -4.12 -9.73 13.38
CA ARG A 95 -3.27 -9.66 12.17
C ARG A 95 -2.42 -8.39 12.07
N PHE A 96 -2.84 -7.31 12.72
CA PHE A 96 -2.09 -6.04 12.69
C PHE A 96 -0.67 -6.21 13.20
N VAL A 97 -0.47 -6.96 14.28
CA VAL A 97 0.85 -7.20 14.87
C VAL A 97 1.75 -7.95 13.88
N GLU A 98 1.25 -9.00 13.26
CA GLU A 98 2.06 -9.80 12.33
C GLU A 98 2.37 -9.07 11.02
N ILE A 99 1.39 -8.38 10.47
CA ILE A 99 1.46 -7.79 9.13
C ILE A 99 2.16 -6.44 9.15
N VAL A 100 1.86 -5.60 10.14
CA VAL A 100 2.35 -4.22 10.23
C VAL A 100 3.54 -4.11 11.19
N VAL A 101 3.36 -4.52 12.46
CA VAL A 101 4.39 -4.32 13.48
C VAL A 101 5.63 -5.19 13.22
N GLN A 102 5.44 -6.44 12.79
CA GLN A 102 6.55 -7.32 12.42
C GLN A 102 7.03 -7.11 10.96
N GLY A 103 6.39 -6.22 10.20
CA GLY A 103 6.79 -5.86 8.85
C GLY A 103 6.70 -7.00 7.82
N ARG A 104 5.84 -8.00 8.04
CA ARG A 104 5.77 -9.18 7.17
C ARG A 104 5.12 -8.90 5.81
N ALA A 105 4.14 -8.03 5.74
CA ALA A 105 3.40 -7.78 4.52
C ALA A 105 3.16 -6.29 4.21
N ALA A 106 3.39 -5.41 5.17
CA ALA A 106 3.33 -3.97 5.00
C ALA A 106 4.52 -3.33 5.71
N ARG A 107 5.01 -2.21 5.18
CA ARG A 107 6.11 -1.46 5.77
C ARG A 107 5.59 -0.39 6.71
N GLY A 108 6.21 -0.26 7.88
CA GLY A 108 6.01 0.89 8.74
C GLY A 108 6.55 2.18 8.10
N PRO A 109 6.08 3.36 8.53
CA PRO A 109 6.48 4.63 7.93
C PRO A 109 7.98 4.87 7.97
N GLU A 110 8.63 4.56 9.07
CA GLU A 110 10.07 4.74 9.24
C GLU A 110 10.88 3.88 8.27
N GLU A 111 10.57 2.59 8.21
CA GLU A 111 11.25 1.64 7.33
C GLU A 111 11.03 2.01 5.86
N PHE A 112 9.79 2.36 5.48
CA PHE A 112 9.49 2.84 4.14
C PHE A 112 10.34 4.05 3.76
N ASN A 113 10.46 5.05 4.63
CA ASN A 113 11.25 6.25 4.38
C ASN A 113 12.75 5.97 4.29
N GLN A 114 13.28 5.06 5.09
CA GLN A 114 14.68 4.64 5.02
C GLN A 114 14.98 4.00 3.65
N ILE A 115 14.13 3.06 3.21
CA ILE A 115 14.29 2.38 1.91
C ILE A 115 14.15 3.38 0.75
N ARG A 116 13.15 4.27 0.82
CA ARG A 116 12.93 5.30 -0.20
C ARG A 116 14.11 6.28 -0.28
N THR A 117 14.65 6.68 0.84
CA THR A 117 15.85 7.55 0.90
C THR A 117 17.06 6.88 0.27
N ALA A 118 17.30 5.61 0.58
CA ALA A 118 18.37 4.83 -0.03
C ALA A 118 18.18 4.68 -1.56
N MET A 119 16.94 4.48 -2.02
CA MET A 119 16.60 4.43 -3.44
C MET A 119 16.89 5.77 -4.13
N LYS A 120 16.43 6.89 -3.58
CA LYS A 120 16.73 8.24 -4.09
C LYS A 120 18.24 8.48 -4.18
N ALA A 121 18.99 8.10 -3.15
CA ALA A 121 20.46 8.25 -3.14
C ALA A 121 21.13 7.46 -4.27
N ASN A 122 20.63 6.30 -4.63
CA ASN A 122 21.11 5.54 -5.79
C ASN A 122 20.82 6.26 -7.11
N CYS A 123 19.63 6.78 -7.29
CA CYS A 123 19.25 7.54 -8.49
C CYS A 123 20.10 8.83 -8.63
N ASN A 124 20.35 9.52 -7.51
CA ASN A 124 21.11 10.76 -7.46
C ASN A 124 22.61 10.61 -7.82
N LYS A 125 23.13 9.39 -7.93
CA LYS A 125 24.48 9.17 -8.46
C LYS A 125 24.61 9.56 -9.93
N CYS A 126 23.51 9.56 -10.67
CA CYS A 126 23.47 9.86 -12.11
C CYS A 126 22.49 10.98 -12.47
N HIS A 127 21.44 11.20 -11.69
CA HIS A 127 20.37 12.15 -11.94
C HIS A 127 20.38 13.31 -10.94
N ALA A 128 19.96 14.50 -11.37
CA ALA A 128 19.78 15.63 -10.49
C ALA A 128 18.64 15.38 -9.51
N GLN A 129 18.77 15.90 -8.28
CA GLN A 129 17.80 15.73 -7.20
C GLN A 129 16.35 16.05 -7.63
N GLY A 130 16.13 17.19 -8.30
CA GLY A 130 14.80 17.59 -8.75
C GLY A 130 14.17 16.63 -9.76
N PHE A 131 14.97 15.97 -10.59
CA PHE A 131 14.50 14.92 -11.49
C PHE A 131 14.05 13.69 -10.71
N VAL A 132 14.84 13.26 -9.73
CA VAL A 132 14.49 12.09 -8.88
C VAL A 132 13.23 12.36 -8.08
N ASP A 133 13.12 13.54 -7.47
CA ASP A 133 11.95 13.93 -6.68
C ASP A 133 10.68 13.98 -7.53
N MET A 134 10.76 14.53 -8.74
CA MET A 134 9.65 14.55 -9.70
C MET A 134 9.19 13.13 -10.07
N HIS A 135 10.10 12.21 -10.33
CA HIS A 135 9.76 10.83 -10.67
C HIS A 135 9.17 10.07 -9.47
N MET A 136 9.69 10.28 -8.27
CA MET A 136 9.11 9.69 -7.06
C MET A 136 7.69 10.19 -6.81
N LYS A 137 7.43 11.48 -7.04
CA LYS A 137 6.08 12.04 -6.93
C LYS A 137 5.14 11.44 -7.99
N ALA A 138 5.56 11.35 -9.24
CA ALA A 138 4.77 10.71 -10.29
C ALA A 138 4.46 9.24 -9.96
N SER A 139 5.41 8.51 -9.37
CA SER A 139 5.16 7.15 -8.87
C SER A 139 4.09 7.11 -7.78
N ASP A 140 4.14 8.03 -6.82
CA ASP A 140 3.12 8.13 -5.75
C ASP A 140 1.72 8.43 -6.33
N GLU A 141 1.61 9.25 -7.36
CA GLU A 141 0.34 9.54 -8.04
C GLU A 141 -0.25 8.31 -8.74
N ILE A 142 0.61 7.48 -9.35
CA ILE A 142 0.19 6.20 -9.95
C ILE A 142 -0.30 5.23 -8.87
N LEU A 143 0.41 5.13 -7.74
CA LEU A 143 0.01 4.29 -6.62
C LEU A 143 -1.32 4.74 -6.01
N ARG A 144 -1.52 6.06 -5.90
CA ARG A 144 -2.76 6.66 -5.43
C ARG A 144 -3.93 6.28 -6.33
N ALA A 145 -3.77 6.38 -7.65
CA ALA A 145 -4.78 5.99 -8.62
C ALA A 145 -5.10 4.49 -8.55
N ALA A 146 -4.07 3.63 -8.46
CA ALA A 146 -4.26 2.18 -8.32
C ALA A 146 -4.99 1.82 -7.02
N ASP A 147 -4.65 2.44 -5.90
CA ASP A 147 -5.33 2.23 -4.61
C ASP A 147 -6.79 2.69 -4.66
N ALA A 148 -7.09 3.79 -5.36
CA ALA A 148 -8.45 4.29 -5.52
C ALA A 148 -9.32 3.31 -6.32
N GLU A 149 -8.82 2.77 -7.44
CA GLU A 149 -9.56 1.78 -8.22
C GLU A 149 -9.73 0.46 -7.46
N PHE A 150 -8.72 0.02 -6.75
CA PHE A 150 -8.81 -1.17 -5.91
C PHE A 150 -9.80 -1.00 -4.76
N ALA A 151 -9.82 0.16 -4.12
CA ALA A 151 -10.80 0.49 -3.07
C ALA A 151 -12.25 0.42 -3.59
N LYS A 152 -12.51 0.92 -4.81
CA LYS A 152 -13.83 0.80 -5.46
C LYS A 152 -14.22 -0.66 -5.68
N ALA A 153 -13.29 -1.49 -6.15
CA ALA A 153 -13.53 -2.92 -6.34
C ALA A 153 -13.85 -3.62 -5.00
N ILE A 154 -13.12 -3.30 -3.93
CA ILE A 154 -13.39 -3.80 -2.57
C ILE A 154 -14.82 -3.43 -2.13
N VAL A 155 -15.23 -2.17 -2.28
CA VAL A 155 -16.59 -1.71 -1.92
C VAL A 155 -17.65 -2.46 -2.71
N ALA A 156 -17.44 -2.67 -4.01
CA ALA A 156 -18.38 -3.43 -4.83
C ALA A 156 -18.56 -4.85 -4.30
N VAL A 157 -17.47 -5.56 -4.00
CA VAL A 157 -17.53 -6.94 -3.46
C VAL A 157 -18.12 -6.96 -2.04
N GLN A 158 -17.77 -6.00 -1.17
CA GLN A 158 -18.39 -5.87 0.15
C GLN A 158 -19.91 -5.71 0.09
N ASN A 159 -20.41 -4.96 -0.89
CA ASN A 159 -21.85 -4.80 -1.08
C ASN A 159 -22.51 -6.11 -1.49
N LEU A 160 -21.87 -6.91 -2.36
CA LEU A 160 -22.38 -8.24 -2.72
C LEU A 160 -22.51 -9.18 -1.51
N TYR A 161 -21.55 -9.14 -0.58
CA TYR A 161 -21.67 -9.86 0.69
C TYR A 161 -22.80 -9.34 1.57
N LYS A 162 -22.95 -8.01 1.69
CA LYS A 162 -24.03 -7.38 2.49
C LYS A 162 -25.42 -7.68 1.95
N GLU A 163 -25.54 -7.79 0.63
CA GLU A 163 -26.79 -8.13 -0.07
C GLU A 163 -27.09 -9.63 -0.08
N GLY A 164 -26.17 -10.45 0.45
CA GLY A 164 -26.31 -11.92 0.47
C GLY A 164 -26.17 -12.58 -0.90
N ILE A 165 -25.60 -11.87 -1.88
CA ILE A 165 -25.30 -12.44 -3.22
C ILE A 165 -24.04 -13.32 -3.14
N LEU A 166 -23.06 -12.90 -2.34
CA LEU A 166 -21.90 -13.71 -1.99
C LEU A 166 -22.05 -14.26 -0.58
N GLU A 167 -21.67 -15.51 -0.39
CA GLU A 167 -21.68 -16.18 0.91
C GLU A 167 -20.27 -16.17 1.51
N LYS A 168 -20.14 -15.56 2.69
CA LYS A 168 -18.90 -15.60 3.44
C LYS A 168 -18.61 -17.04 3.91
N PRO A 169 -17.41 -17.60 3.64
CA PRO A 169 -17.01 -18.87 4.25
C PRO A 169 -17.11 -18.84 5.79
N GLU A 170 -17.55 -19.93 6.41
CA GLU A 170 -17.80 -19.98 7.87
C GLU A 170 -16.56 -19.64 8.71
N HIS A 171 -15.39 -20.01 8.22
CA HIS A 171 -14.11 -19.79 8.92
C HIS A 171 -13.49 -18.40 8.66
N TRP A 172 -14.07 -17.59 7.78
CA TRP A 172 -13.61 -16.22 7.60
C TRP A 172 -14.19 -15.31 8.68
N GLU A 173 -13.34 -14.54 9.32
CA GLU A 173 -13.78 -13.50 10.25
C GLU A 173 -14.29 -12.27 9.49
N PHE A 174 -13.63 -11.91 8.41
CA PHE A 174 -13.92 -10.75 7.59
C PHE A 174 -14.50 -11.15 6.21
N ALA A 175 -15.14 -10.21 5.52
CA ALA A 175 -15.61 -10.39 4.14
C ALA A 175 -15.60 -9.06 3.37
N PRO A 176 -14.81 -8.96 2.28
CA PRO A 176 -13.85 -9.98 1.79
C PRO A 176 -12.65 -10.15 2.71
N ASP A 177 -11.96 -11.28 2.63
CA ASP A 177 -10.67 -11.50 3.27
C ASP A 177 -9.58 -11.70 2.21
N LEU A 178 -8.86 -10.63 1.87
CA LEU A 178 -7.82 -10.60 0.85
C LEU A 178 -6.64 -11.55 1.13
N LEU A 179 -6.46 -11.97 2.36
CA LEU A 179 -5.38 -12.88 2.74
C LEU A 179 -5.79 -14.36 2.71
N GLN A 180 -7.07 -14.67 2.49
CA GLN A 180 -7.61 -16.02 2.42
C GLN A 180 -8.35 -16.32 1.11
N TYR A 181 -8.06 -15.61 0.05
CA TYR A 181 -8.75 -15.73 -1.23
C TYR A 181 -8.56 -17.06 -1.97
N TYR A 182 -7.64 -17.90 -1.55
CA TYR A 182 -7.55 -19.27 -2.06
C TYR A 182 -8.84 -20.08 -1.80
N ASP A 183 -9.71 -19.64 -0.88
CA ASP A 183 -11.02 -20.21 -0.61
C ASP A 183 -12.16 -19.54 -1.38
N ALA A 184 -11.86 -18.52 -2.20
CA ALA A 184 -12.85 -17.81 -3.00
C ALA A 184 -13.56 -18.74 -3.99
N LYS A 185 -14.88 -18.78 -3.91
CA LYS A 185 -15.71 -19.70 -4.69
C LYS A 185 -16.19 -19.12 -6.02
N THR A 186 -16.25 -17.81 -6.14
CA THR A 186 -16.82 -17.12 -7.28
C THR A 186 -15.79 -16.42 -8.13
N ASN A 187 -16.09 -16.22 -9.42
CA ASN A 187 -15.22 -15.47 -10.31
C ASN A 187 -15.02 -14.02 -9.87
N VAL A 188 -16.04 -13.40 -9.24
CA VAL A 188 -15.94 -12.02 -8.74
C VAL A 188 -14.90 -11.89 -7.63
N GLU A 189 -14.87 -12.83 -6.71
CA GLU A 189 -13.88 -12.90 -5.64
C GLU A 189 -12.48 -13.17 -6.20
N GLN A 190 -12.38 -14.10 -7.17
CA GLN A 190 -11.12 -14.40 -7.85
C GLN A 190 -10.56 -13.20 -8.60
N GLU A 191 -11.42 -12.43 -9.29
CA GLU A 191 -11.02 -11.19 -9.95
C GLU A 191 -10.51 -10.14 -8.95
N LEU A 192 -11.16 -9.97 -7.80
CA LEU A 192 -10.68 -9.06 -6.76
C LEU A 192 -9.29 -9.48 -6.25
N TYR A 193 -9.05 -10.79 -6.12
CA TYR A 193 -7.76 -11.34 -5.75
C TYR A 193 -6.68 -11.07 -6.82
N LEU A 194 -7.02 -11.21 -8.11
CA LEU A 194 -6.12 -10.89 -9.22
C LEU A 194 -5.80 -9.39 -9.26
N ILE A 195 -6.79 -8.52 -9.01
CA ILE A 195 -6.56 -7.08 -8.91
C ILE A 195 -5.53 -6.79 -7.82
N MET A 196 -5.61 -7.43 -6.67
CA MET A 196 -4.66 -7.24 -5.58
C MET A 196 -3.26 -7.74 -5.92
N LEU A 197 -3.14 -9.03 -6.28
CA LEU A 197 -1.84 -9.70 -6.39
C LEU A 197 -1.14 -9.50 -7.72
N GLU A 198 -1.90 -9.28 -8.78
CA GLU A 198 -1.33 -9.20 -10.12
C GLU A 198 -1.34 -7.76 -10.62
N TYR A 199 -2.49 -7.15 -10.83
CA TYR A 199 -2.58 -5.87 -11.53
C TYR A 199 -2.04 -4.71 -10.69
N ARG A 200 -2.48 -4.61 -9.44
CA ARG A 200 -1.99 -3.58 -8.51
C ARG A 200 -0.50 -3.72 -8.23
N GLN A 201 0.00 -4.93 -7.96
CA GLN A 201 1.41 -5.16 -7.68
C GLN A 201 2.30 -4.86 -8.88
N ARG A 202 1.88 -5.20 -10.09
CA ARG A 202 2.63 -4.85 -11.31
C ARG A 202 2.63 -3.36 -11.60
N THR A 203 1.52 -2.68 -11.34
CA THR A 203 1.46 -1.21 -11.40
C THR A 203 2.48 -0.59 -10.45
N PHE A 204 2.59 -1.09 -9.23
CA PHE A 204 3.58 -0.66 -8.26
C PHE A 204 5.01 -0.94 -8.73
N GLN A 205 5.28 -2.14 -9.21
CA GLN A 205 6.59 -2.47 -9.77
C GLN A 205 6.98 -1.54 -10.91
N GLY A 206 6.07 -1.28 -11.85
CA GLY A 206 6.29 -0.34 -12.94
C GLY A 206 6.57 1.07 -12.46
N ALA A 207 5.75 1.59 -11.55
CA ALA A 207 5.91 2.93 -11.00
C ALA A 207 7.27 3.11 -10.31
N PHE A 208 7.69 2.17 -9.47
CA PHE A 208 8.97 2.25 -8.75
C PHE A 208 10.19 2.02 -9.64
N HIS A 209 10.06 1.33 -10.75
CA HIS A 209 11.14 1.16 -11.72
C HIS A 209 11.14 2.21 -12.83
N ALA A 210 10.23 3.20 -12.76
CA ALA A 210 10.01 4.19 -13.81
C ALA A 210 9.83 3.55 -15.21
N SER A 211 9.19 2.37 -15.24
CA SER A 211 8.99 1.57 -16.45
C SER A 211 7.56 1.69 -16.95
N ASN A 212 7.37 2.48 -18.01
CA ASN A 212 6.07 2.66 -18.64
C ASN A 212 5.51 1.34 -19.18
N ASP A 213 6.35 0.42 -19.61
CA ASP A 213 5.92 -0.86 -20.18
C ASP A 213 5.16 -1.72 -19.13
N TYR A 214 5.63 -1.74 -17.89
CA TYR A 214 4.93 -2.43 -16.81
C TYR A 214 3.63 -1.74 -16.40
N MET A 215 3.54 -0.42 -16.53
CA MET A 215 2.34 0.33 -16.15
C MET A 215 1.22 0.25 -17.18
N HIS A 216 1.53 0.02 -18.45
CA HIS A 216 0.55 0.01 -19.54
C HIS A 216 -0.09 -1.37 -19.81
N TRP A 217 0.46 -2.43 -19.25
CA TRP A 217 -0.04 -3.78 -19.48
C TRP A 217 -1.08 -4.25 -18.46
N TYR A 218 -1.28 -3.52 -17.38
CA TYR A 218 -2.13 -3.88 -16.25
C TYR A 218 -2.89 -2.66 -15.70
#